data_d765131457e02ebb121821ea257b2e02
#
_entry.id   d765131457e02ebb121821ea257b2e02
#
_cell.length_a   1.000
_cell.length_b   1.000
_cell.length_c   1.000
_cell.angle_alpha   90.00
_cell.angle_beta   90.00
_cell.angle_gamma   90.00
#
_symmetry.space_group_name_H-M   'P 1'
#
loop_
_entity.id
_entity.type
_entity.pdbx_description
1 polymer ?
#
loop_
_entity_poly.entity_id
_entity_poly.type
_entity_poly.pdbx_seq_one_letter_code
_entity_poly.pdbx_strand_id
1 'polypeptide(L)'
;MNLNENEIKLAQFFIEREGEGILQVIKDIDFFDEGYIDSLDFVSLAVFVENNFGKKLDLTNQDVFQAMKRFQSLIELIENTEE
;
A
#
# COMPACT_ATOMS: atom_id res chain seq x y z
N MET A 1 4.53 -17.75 0.96
CA MET A 1 5.07 -16.43 0.61
C MET A 1 5.72 -15.81 1.84
N ASN A 2 6.97 -15.37 1.68
CA ASN A 2 7.70 -14.79 2.80
C ASN A 2 7.59 -13.27 2.75
N LEU A 3 6.94 -12.73 3.77
CA LEU A 3 6.79 -11.28 3.90
C LEU A 3 7.56 -10.82 5.13
N ASN A 4 8.24 -9.69 5.01
CA ASN A 4 8.89 -9.12 6.17
C ASN A 4 7.85 -8.38 7.02
N GLU A 5 8.31 -7.83 8.14
CA GLU A 5 7.40 -7.24 9.11
C GLU A 5 6.60 -6.08 8.52
N ASN A 6 7.26 -5.22 7.75
CA ASN A 6 6.57 -4.08 7.13
C ASN A 6 5.57 -4.55 6.10
N GLU A 7 5.93 -5.56 5.33
CA GLU A 7 5.03 -6.12 4.33
C GLU A 7 3.79 -6.73 4.96
N ILE A 8 3.98 -7.42 6.08
CA ILE A 8 2.85 -8.02 6.79
C ILE A 8 1.91 -6.92 7.30
N LYS A 9 2.48 -5.86 7.86
CA LYS A 9 1.66 -4.75 8.34
C LYS A 9 0.88 -4.10 7.21
N LEU A 10 1.53 -3.83 6.09
CA LEU A 10 0.84 -3.21 4.96
C LEU A 10 -0.22 -4.14 4.39
N ALA A 11 0.07 -5.42 4.32
CA ALA A 11 -0.87 -6.38 3.77
C ALA A 11 -2.18 -6.43 4.57
N GLN A 12 -2.14 -6.08 5.85
CA GLN A 12 -3.36 -6.09 6.67
C GLN A 12 -4.44 -5.19 6.10
N PHE A 13 -4.06 -4.05 5.54
CA PHE A 13 -5.02 -3.16 4.92
C PHE A 13 -5.82 -3.88 3.84
N PHE A 14 -5.12 -4.64 3.02
CA PHE A 14 -5.74 -5.34 1.90
C PHE A 14 -6.47 -6.61 2.35
N ILE A 15 -5.93 -7.30 3.34
CA ILE A 15 -6.57 -8.50 3.87
C ILE A 15 -7.92 -8.15 4.47
N GLU A 16 -8.02 -7.04 5.18
CA GLU A 16 -9.28 -6.64 5.80
C GLU A 16 -10.33 -6.31 4.75
N ARG A 17 -9.90 -5.86 3.58
CA ARG A 17 -10.83 -5.50 2.51
C ARG A 17 -11.17 -6.67 1.62
N GLU A 18 -10.20 -7.55 1.33
CA GLU A 18 -10.34 -8.58 0.30
C GLU A 18 -10.24 -10.01 0.85
N GLY A 19 -9.85 -10.16 2.11
CA GLY A 19 -9.61 -11.49 2.67
C GLY A 19 -8.17 -11.94 2.38
N GLU A 20 -7.79 -13.02 3.05
CA GLU A 20 -6.40 -13.49 2.98
C GLU A 20 -5.99 -13.98 1.61
N GLY A 21 -6.96 -14.30 0.75
CA GLY A 21 -6.64 -14.73 -0.61
C GLY A 21 -5.88 -13.69 -1.41
N ILE A 22 -5.98 -12.42 -1.04
CA ILE A 22 -5.25 -11.36 -1.74
C ILE A 22 -3.75 -11.58 -1.68
N LEU A 23 -3.26 -12.29 -0.65
CA LEU A 23 -1.82 -12.53 -0.51
C LEU A 23 -1.25 -13.33 -1.67
N GLN A 24 -2.09 -14.10 -2.37
CA GLN A 24 -1.64 -14.89 -3.51
C GLN A 24 -1.16 -14.02 -4.66
N VAL A 25 -1.71 -12.81 -4.79
CA VAL A 25 -1.44 -11.96 -5.93
C VAL A 25 -0.96 -10.56 -5.55
N ILE A 26 -0.87 -10.27 -4.26
CA ILE A 26 -0.67 -8.90 -3.78
C ILE A 26 0.56 -8.22 -4.38
N LYS A 27 1.61 -8.97 -4.68
CA LYS A 27 2.84 -8.40 -5.24
C LYS A 27 2.80 -8.26 -6.74
N ASP A 28 1.79 -8.82 -7.40
CA ASP A 28 1.73 -8.89 -8.85
C ASP A 28 0.72 -7.96 -9.47
N ILE A 29 -0.14 -7.36 -8.67
CA ILE A 29 -1.26 -6.57 -9.19
C ILE A 29 -1.03 -5.08 -8.99
N ASP A 30 -1.69 -4.30 -9.84
CA ASP A 30 -1.83 -2.86 -9.65
C ASP A 30 -3.19 -2.66 -8.99
N PHE A 31 -3.17 -2.18 -7.74
CA PHE A 31 -4.40 -2.12 -6.94
C PHE A 31 -5.47 -1.26 -7.60
N PHE A 32 -5.06 -0.20 -8.24
CA PHE A 32 -5.99 0.72 -8.87
C PHE A 32 -6.54 0.16 -10.18
N ASP A 33 -5.64 -0.33 -11.03
CA ASP A 33 -6.03 -0.86 -12.33
C ASP A 33 -6.89 -2.11 -12.21
N GLU A 34 -6.64 -2.92 -11.19
CA GLU A 34 -7.40 -4.14 -10.98
C GLU A 34 -8.70 -3.91 -10.22
N GLY A 35 -8.92 -2.68 -9.79
CA GLY A 35 -10.18 -2.33 -9.14
C GLY A 35 -10.27 -2.64 -7.66
N TYR A 36 -9.15 -2.96 -7.03
CA TYR A 36 -9.16 -3.23 -5.59
C TYR A 36 -9.30 -1.97 -4.76
N ILE A 37 -8.77 -0.85 -5.25
CA ILE A 37 -8.91 0.44 -4.56
C ILE A 37 -9.27 1.51 -5.59
N ASP A 38 -10.00 2.52 -5.13
CA ASP A 38 -10.35 3.67 -5.95
C ASP A 38 -9.73 4.93 -5.33
N SER A 39 -10.11 6.10 -5.87
CA SER A 39 -9.53 7.37 -5.43
C SER A 39 -9.73 7.64 -3.94
N LEU A 40 -10.90 7.29 -3.42
CA LEU A 40 -11.17 7.49 -1.99
C LEU A 40 -10.36 6.52 -1.14
N ASP A 41 -10.13 5.33 -1.66
CA ASP A 41 -9.36 4.32 -0.94
C ASP A 41 -7.90 4.73 -0.81
N PHE A 42 -7.38 5.53 -1.76
CA PHE A 42 -6.02 6.05 -1.62
C PHE A 42 -5.87 6.90 -0.37
N VAL A 43 -6.89 7.69 -0.05
CA VAL A 43 -6.86 8.49 1.17
C VAL A 43 -6.82 7.59 2.39
N SER A 44 -7.66 6.55 2.39
CA SER A 44 -7.68 5.59 3.51
C SER A 44 -6.34 4.88 3.65
N LEU A 45 -5.74 4.50 2.52
CA LEU A 45 -4.45 3.84 2.53
C LEU A 45 -3.36 4.75 3.08
N ALA A 46 -3.39 6.04 2.69
CA ALA A 46 -2.41 7.00 3.19
C ALA A 46 -2.54 7.19 4.70
N VAL A 47 -3.78 7.22 5.20
CA VAL A 47 -4.00 7.31 6.64
C VAL A 47 -3.48 6.06 7.35
N PHE A 48 -3.74 4.90 6.77
CA PHE A 48 -3.23 3.64 7.31
C PHE A 48 -1.71 3.66 7.43
N VAL A 49 -1.04 4.12 6.36
CA VAL A 49 0.42 4.19 6.35
C VAL A 49 0.93 5.16 7.42
N GLU A 50 0.29 6.30 7.53
CA GLU A 50 0.71 7.27 8.54
C GLU A 50 0.55 6.70 9.94
N ASN A 51 -0.57 6.03 10.21
CA ASN A 51 -0.86 5.50 11.54
C ASN A 51 0.04 4.32 11.90
N ASN A 52 0.42 3.51 10.93
CA ASN A 52 1.15 2.28 11.20
C ASN A 52 2.64 2.39 10.99
N PHE A 53 3.09 3.32 10.17
CA PHE A 53 4.51 3.47 9.82
C PHE A 53 5.07 4.84 10.16
N GLY A 54 4.21 5.79 10.51
CA GLY A 54 4.65 7.14 10.81
C GLY A 54 5.07 7.93 9.58
N LYS A 55 4.67 7.51 8.40
CA LYS A 55 5.04 8.16 7.14
C LYS A 55 3.85 8.91 6.56
N LYS A 56 4.05 10.19 6.30
CA LYS A 56 3.04 11.00 5.65
C LYS A 56 3.22 10.95 4.15
N LEU A 57 2.21 10.48 3.45
CA LEU A 57 2.26 10.38 1.99
C LEU A 57 1.54 11.58 1.37
N ASP A 58 2.25 12.28 0.49
CA ASP A 58 1.70 13.45 -0.18
C ASP A 58 0.96 13.00 -1.45
N LEU A 59 -0.35 12.92 -1.35
CA LEU A 59 -1.18 12.43 -2.45
C LEU A 59 -1.22 13.37 -3.65
N THR A 60 -0.76 14.61 -3.47
CA THR A 60 -0.67 15.54 -4.60
C THR A 60 0.62 15.34 -5.40
N ASN A 61 1.55 14.58 -4.86
CA ASN A 61 2.80 14.27 -5.55
C ASN A 61 2.54 13.08 -6.47
N GLN A 62 2.78 13.30 -7.77
CA GLN A 62 2.47 12.29 -8.77
C GLN A 62 3.27 11.01 -8.59
N ASP A 63 4.54 11.15 -8.20
CA ASP A 63 5.38 9.97 -8.00
C ASP A 63 4.90 9.14 -6.81
N VAL A 64 4.45 9.80 -5.75
CA VAL A 64 3.90 9.10 -4.60
C VAL A 64 2.61 8.38 -4.98
N PHE A 65 1.75 9.07 -5.72
CA PHE A 65 0.48 8.49 -6.15
C PHE A 65 0.71 7.23 -6.99
N GLN A 66 1.66 7.30 -7.93
CA GLN A 66 1.97 6.15 -8.76
C GLN A 66 2.54 5.00 -7.96
N ALA A 67 3.39 5.30 -6.97
CA ALA A 67 3.99 4.26 -6.14
C ALA A 67 2.96 3.54 -5.28
N MET A 68 1.88 4.22 -4.93
CA MET A 68 0.84 3.63 -4.08
C MET A 68 -0.03 2.62 -4.81
N LYS A 69 0.10 2.50 -6.11
CA LYS A 69 -0.73 1.59 -6.90
C LYS A 69 -0.28 0.13 -6.79
N ARG A 70 0.96 -0.11 -6.40
CA ARG A 70 1.49 -1.46 -6.33
C ARG A 70 2.15 -1.70 -4.98
N PHE A 71 2.05 -2.94 -4.53
CA PHE A 71 2.55 -3.31 -3.20
C PHE A 71 4.05 -3.05 -3.06
N GLN A 72 4.83 -3.50 -4.04
CA GLN A 72 6.27 -3.41 -3.94
C GLN A 72 6.76 -1.96 -3.93
N SER A 73 6.21 -1.13 -4.82
CA SER A 73 6.63 0.27 -4.87
C SER A 73 6.17 1.03 -3.63
N LEU A 74 5.02 0.66 -3.08
CA LEU A 74 4.55 1.28 -1.85
C LEU A 74 5.45 0.90 -0.67
N ILE A 75 5.86 -0.34 -0.59
CA ILE A 75 6.79 -0.78 0.45
C ILE A 75 8.10 -0.02 0.34
N GLU A 76 8.62 0.14 -0.88
CA GLU A 76 9.86 0.90 -1.08
C GLU A 76 9.70 2.34 -0.63
N LEU A 77 8.56 2.93 -0.92
CA LEU A 77 8.27 4.30 -0.50
C LEU A 77 8.30 4.40 1.02
N ILE A 78 7.68 3.44 1.69
CA ILE A 78 7.62 3.43 3.14
C ILE A 78 9.01 3.24 3.75
N GLU A 79 9.78 2.32 3.21
CA GLU A 79 11.06 1.93 3.81
C GLU A 79 12.19 2.89 3.48
N ASN A 80 12.10 3.57 2.34
CA ASN A 80 13.20 4.42 1.86
C ASN A 80 12.99 5.90 2.09
N THR A 81 11.85 6.26 2.67
CA THR A 81 11.56 7.67 2.92
C THR A 81 12.48 8.21 4.00
N GLU A 82 13.12 9.34 3.71
CA GLU A 82 13.94 10.04 4.67
C GLU A 82 13.11 11.03 5.44
N GLU A 83 13.45 11.24 6.69
CA GLU A 83 12.73 12.19 7.52
C GLU A 83 13.50 13.38 7.90
#